data_70cb1243b42b328ee125d7ea1646c2f3
#
_entry.id   70cb1243b42b328ee125d7ea1646c2f3
#
_cell.length_a   1.000
_cell.length_b   1.000
_cell.length_c   1.000
_cell.angle_alpha   90.00
_cell.angle_beta   90.00
_cell.angle_gamma   90.00
#
_symmetry.space_group_name_H-M   'P 1'
#
loop_
_entity.id
_entity.type
_entity.pdbx_description
1 polymer ?
#
loop_
_entity_poly.entity_id
_entity_poly.type
_entity_poly.pdbx_seq_one_letter_code
_entity_poly.pdbx_strand_id
1 'polypeptide(L)'
;MDELIAKILSKGADISTRNAMKIVLDLLRIDHNLVDQLYVGTVDTACRRDWEKTPVKNRAIFLPQCLRNSKSCQAELTENGYICKNCGKCPIPEIIEYAKKLGYQHVYVVPGGSMVYRILKENKHIKATLGVACLSELCEAVEKLYPLGFTVQVVQLLKAGCLDTLVDINKLREKIRAGTGFS
;
A
#
# COMPACT_ATOMS: atom_id res chain seq x y z
N MET A 1 5.44 -32.83 -16.39
CA MET A 1 6.05 -32.23 -15.18
C MET A 1 7.38 -31.55 -15.49
N ASP A 2 8.23 -32.20 -16.28
CA ASP A 2 9.57 -31.68 -16.64
C ASP A 2 9.57 -30.39 -17.46
N GLU A 3 8.57 -30.22 -18.35
CA GLU A 3 8.43 -29.00 -19.16
C GLU A 3 8.03 -27.77 -18.31
N LEU A 4 7.26 -27.98 -17.26
CA LEU A 4 6.90 -26.95 -16.29
C LEU A 4 8.12 -26.49 -15.48
N ILE A 5 8.91 -27.44 -15.00
CA ILE A 5 10.13 -27.17 -14.24
C ILE A 5 11.15 -26.47 -15.14
N ALA A 6 11.33 -26.93 -16.38
CA ALA A 6 12.21 -26.29 -17.35
C ALA A 6 11.79 -24.84 -17.66
N LYS A 7 10.49 -24.56 -17.76
CA LYS A 7 9.95 -23.21 -18.00
C LYS A 7 10.10 -22.28 -16.80
N ILE A 8 10.02 -22.84 -15.58
CA ILE A 8 10.31 -22.09 -14.32
C ILE A 8 11.80 -21.75 -14.25
N LEU A 9 12.68 -22.72 -14.55
CA LEU A 9 14.13 -22.54 -14.49
C LEU A 9 14.67 -21.62 -15.59
N SER A 10 14.06 -21.61 -16.79
CA SER A 10 14.50 -20.79 -17.93
C SER A 10 14.23 -19.29 -17.80
N LYS A 11 13.32 -18.89 -16.89
CA LYS A 11 12.96 -17.48 -16.67
C LYS A 11 13.81 -16.78 -15.61
N GLY A 12 14.94 -17.39 -15.18
CA GLY A 12 15.91 -16.77 -14.27
C GLY A 12 15.50 -16.84 -12.80
N ALA A 13 16.52 -16.90 -11.96
CA ALA A 13 16.45 -17.28 -10.55
C ALA A 13 15.87 -16.23 -9.59
N ASP A 14 15.02 -15.33 -10.03
CA ASP A 14 14.25 -14.47 -9.13
C ASP A 14 12.84 -15.06 -8.93
N ILE A 15 12.82 -16.22 -8.31
CA ILE A 15 11.59 -16.94 -7.98
C ILE A 15 11.05 -16.34 -6.68
N SER A 16 10.52 -15.12 -6.74
CA SER A 16 9.57 -14.72 -5.72
C SER A 16 8.37 -15.67 -5.78
N THR A 17 7.80 -16.01 -4.64
CA THR A 17 6.62 -16.91 -4.55
C THR A 17 5.51 -16.47 -5.54
N ARG A 18 5.38 -15.17 -5.78
CA ARG A 18 4.46 -14.57 -6.74
C ARG A 18 4.79 -14.91 -8.20
N ASN A 19 6.05 -14.84 -8.62
CA ASN A 19 6.44 -15.16 -9.99
C ASN A 19 6.26 -16.66 -10.29
N ALA A 20 6.57 -17.54 -9.35
CA ALA A 20 6.29 -18.95 -9.46
C ALA A 20 4.79 -19.22 -9.60
N MET A 21 3.95 -18.58 -8.78
CA MET A 21 2.49 -18.65 -8.90
C MET A 21 1.99 -18.15 -10.27
N LYS A 22 2.49 -17.01 -10.76
CA LYS A 22 2.10 -16.48 -12.07
C LYS A 22 2.37 -17.47 -13.22
N ILE A 23 3.52 -18.15 -13.20
CA ILE A 23 3.86 -19.15 -14.21
C ILE A 23 2.88 -20.35 -14.15
N VAL A 24 2.54 -20.83 -12.96
CA VAL A 24 1.56 -21.92 -12.79
C VAL A 24 0.18 -21.49 -13.32
N LEU A 25 -0.21 -20.26 -13.08
CA LEU A 25 -1.51 -19.71 -13.46
C LEU A 25 -1.63 -19.42 -14.95
N ASP A 26 -0.54 -18.96 -15.59
CA ASP A 26 -0.46 -18.90 -17.06
C ASP A 26 -0.76 -20.26 -17.70
N LEU A 27 -0.22 -21.33 -17.11
CA LEU A 27 -0.45 -22.70 -17.56
C LEU A 27 -1.90 -23.15 -17.33
N LEU A 28 -2.52 -22.69 -16.25
CA LEU A 28 -3.91 -22.98 -15.91
C LEU A 28 -4.90 -22.00 -16.56
N ARG A 29 -4.42 -21.00 -17.31
CA ARG A 29 -5.22 -19.92 -17.92
C ARG A 29 -6.06 -19.13 -16.90
N ILE A 30 -5.54 -18.96 -15.68
CA ILE A 30 -6.19 -18.19 -14.62
C ILE A 30 -5.75 -16.72 -14.70
N ASP A 31 -6.67 -15.79 -14.45
CA ASP A 31 -6.40 -14.35 -14.47
C ASP A 31 -5.36 -13.96 -13.40
N HIS A 32 -4.28 -13.33 -13.82
CA HIS A 32 -3.20 -12.84 -12.95
C HIS A 32 -3.69 -11.81 -11.92
N ASN A 33 -4.72 -11.02 -12.26
CA ASN A 33 -5.29 -10.06 -11.32
C ASN A 33 -5.90 -10.76 -10.10
N LEU A 34 -6.52 -11.92 -10.29
CA LEU A 34 -7.07 -12.70 -9.17
C LEU A 34 -5.98 -13.14 -8.20
N VAL A 35 -4.83 -13.55 -8.74
CA VAL A 35 -3.69 -13.96 -7.89
C VAL A 35 -3.12 -12.80 -7.11
N ASP A 36 -2.91 -11.68 -7.80
CA ASP A 36 -2.41 -10.47 -7.17
C ASP A 36 -3.37 -10.02 -6.03
N GLN A 37 -4.67 -10.09 -6.26
CA GLN A 37 -5.69 -9.82 -5.23
C GLN A 37 -5.63 -10.80 -4.07
N LEU A 38 -5.53 -12.10 -4.34
CA LEU A 38 -5.42 -13.13 -3.31
C LEU A 38 -4.13 -12.98 -2.49
N TYR A 39 -3.00 -12.72 -3.17
CA TYR A 39 -1.72 -12.53 -2.51
C TYR A 39 -1.74 -11.33 -1.57
N VAL A 40 -2.14 -10.17 -2.07
CA VAL A 40 -2.25 -8.93 -1.28
C VAL A 40 -3.26 -9.10 -0.15
N GLY A 41 -4.43 -9.70 -0.41
CA GLY A 41 -5.47 -9.94 0.58
C GLY A 41 -5.05 -10.91 1.68
N THR A 42 -4.24 -11.92 1.33
CA THR A 42 -3.70 -12.88 2.31
C THR A 42 -2.75 -12.20 3.28
N VAL A 43 -1.79 -11.40 2.77
CA VAL A 43 -0.85 -10.66 3.63
C VAL A 43 -1.56 -9.61 4.47
N ASP A 44 -2.50 -8.87 3.88
CA ASP A 44 -3.33 -7.89 4.60
C ASP A 44 -4.08 -8.51 5.78
N THR A 45 -4.66 -9.69 5.55
CA THR A 45 -5.37 -10.45 6.60
C THR A 45 -4.41 -11.00 7.67
N ALA A 46 -3.29 -11.56 7.27
CA ALA A 46 -2.27 -12.08 8.18
C ALA A 46 -1.69 -10.99 9.09
N CYS A 47 -1.46 -9.80 8.54
CA CYS A 47 -0.90 -8.66 9.26
C CYS A 47 -1.91 -7.90 10.13
N ARG A 48 -3.20 -8.20 10.06
CA ARG A 48 -4.26 -7.41 10.74
C ARG A 48 -4.05 -7.32 12.25
N ARG A 49 -3.81 -8.45 12.92
CA ARG A 49 -3.62 -8.49 14.39
C ARG A 49 -2.36 -7.72 14.83
N ASP A 50 -1.30 -7.79 14.06
CA ASP A 50 -0.05 -7.10 14.37
C ASP A 50 -0.18 -5.60 14.10
N TRP A 51 -0.94 -5.21 13.09
CA TRP A 51 -1.35 -3.83 12.89
C TRP A 51 -2.08 -3.28 14.11
N GLU A 52 -3.12 -3.96 14.58
CA GLU A 52 -3.92 -3.55 15.74
C GLU A 52 -3.11 -3.43 17.04
N LYS A 53 -2.07 -4.26 17.21
CA LYS A 53 -1.17 -4.25 18.37
C LYS A 53 -0.04 -3.21 18.27
N THR A 54 0.32 -2.80 17.06
CA THR A 54 1.40 -1.83 16.87
C THR A 54 0.96 -0.45 17.37
N PRO A 55 1.71 0.22 18.25
CA PRO A 55 1.38 1.58 18.70
C PRO A 55 1.26 2.56 17.53
N VAL A 56 0.28 3.46 17.55
CA VAL A 56 -0.01 4.42 16.47
C VAL A 56 1.22 5.23 16.07
N LYS A 57 2.07 5.63 17.02
CA LYS A 57 3.34 6.34 16.77
C LYS A 57 4.36 5.55 15.93
N ASN A 58 4.20 4.23 15.85
CA ASN A 58 5.06 3.34 15.07
C ASN A 58 4.40 2.87 13.76
N ARG A 59 3.23 3.45 13.42
CA ARG A 59 2.53 3.20 12.16
C ARG A 59 2.70 4.36 11.20
N ALA A 60 2.75 4.08 9.90
CA ALA A 60 2.73 5.09 8.85
C ALA A 60 1.60 4.83 7.84
N ILE A 61 1.00 5.90 7.34
CA ILE A 61 -0.01 5.87 6.28
C ILE A 61 0.59 6.50 5.03
N PHE A 62 0.51 5.79 3.91
CA PHE A 62 0.98 6.25 2.61
C PHE A 62 -0.20 6.39 1.65
N LEU A 63 -0.49 7.63 1.27
CA LEU A 63 -1.53 7.98 0.31
C LEU A 63 -0.89 8.26 -1.05
N PRO A 64 -1.45 7.80 -2.16
CA PRO A 64 -0.88 8.04 -3.48
C PRO A 64 -1.23 9.43 -3.98
N GLN A 65 -0.32 10.02 -4.75
CA GLN A 65 -0.55 11.32 -5.39
C GLN A 65 -1.75 11.32 -6.34
N CYS A 66 -2.12 10.18 -6.90
CA CYS A 66 -3.22 10.06 -7.86
C CYS A 66 -4.61 10.28 -7.24
N LEU A 67 -4.73 10.33 -5.91
CA LEU A 67 -5.95 10.80 -5.21
C LEU A 67 -6.13 12.32 -5.24
N ARG A 68 -5.09 13.08 -5.60
CA ARG A 68 -5.17 14.54 -5.69
C ARG A 68 -5.98 14.95 -6.91
N ASN A 69 -6.64 16.10 -6.84
CA ASN A 69 -7.24 16.69 -8.02
C ASN A 69 -6.13 17.18 -8.98
N SER A 70 -6.07 16.62 -10.19
CA SER A 70 -4.98 16.89 -11.14
C SER A 70 -4.92 18.33 -11.63
N LYS A 71 -6.08 19.03 -11.65
CA LYS A 71 -6.20 20.38 -12.24
C LYS A 71 -6.08 21.50 -11.20
N SER A 72 -6.47 21.28 -9.95
CA SER A 72 -6.63 22.35 -8.97
C SER A 72 -5.93 22.10 -7.62
N CYS A 73 -5.17 21.00 -7.49
CA CYS A 73 -4.43 20.71 -6.26
C CYS A 73 -3.27 21.69 -6.08
N GLN A 74 -3.18 22.28 -4.90
CA GLN A 74 -2.14 23.25 -4.51
C GLN A 74 -1.01 22.61 -3.70
N ALA A 75 -0.96 21.27 -3.61
CA ALA A 75 0.07 20.58 -2.84
C ALA A 75 1.46 20.76 -3.48
N GLU A 76 2.46 20.99 -2.65
CA GLU A 76 3.86 21.14 -3.03
C GLU A 76 4.62 19.84 -2.81
N LEU A 77 5.43 19.45 -3.78
CA LEU A 77 6.31 18.29 -3.66
C LEU A 77 7.56 18.66 -2.87
N THR A 78 7.84 17.87 -1.84
CA THR A 78 9.04 17.96 -1.02
C THR A 78 9.82 16.65 -1.03
N GLU A 79 10.94 16.60 -0.33
CA GLU A 79 11.68 15.36 -0.13
C GLU A 79 10.84 14.24 0.53
N ASN A 80 9.90 14.58 1.42
CA ASN A 80 9.07 13.62 2.14
C ASN A 80 7.66 13.44 1.54
N GLY A 81 7.47 13.82 0.29
CA GLY A 81 6.19 13.72 -0.41
C GLY A 81 5.48 15.07 -0.54
N TYR A 82 4.22 15.02 -0.92
CA TYR A 82 3.42 16.22 -1.11
C TYR A 82 2.89 16.77 0.21
N ILE A 83 3.13 18.07 0.45
CA ILE A 83 2.51 18.80 1.55
C ILE A 83 1.13 19.27 1.11
N CYS A 84 0.09 18.70 1.73
CA CYS A 84 -1.29 19.08 1.45
C CYS A 84 -1.59 20.49 1.97
N LYS A 85 -2.09 21.39 1.11
CA LYS A 85 -2.47 22.78 1.46
C LYS A 85 -3.96 22.89 1.86
N ASN A 86 -4.62 21.77 2.11
CA ASN A 86 -6.03 21.73 2.53
C ASN A 86 -7.00 22.50 1.59
N CYS A 87 -6.77 22.39 0.28
CA CYS A 87 -7.57 23.10 -0.73
C CYS A 87 -9.00 22.54 -0.92
N GLY A 88 -9.36 21.43 -0.24
CA GLY A 88 -10.71 20.84 -0.28
C GLY A 88 -11.12 20.21 -1.62
N LYS A 89 -10.17 19.98 -2.54
CA LYS A 89 -10.47 19.49 -3.91
C LYS A 89 -10.32 17.97 -4.08
N CYS A 90 -9.96 17.25 -3.03
CA CYS A 90 -9.79 15.79 -3.02
C CYS A 90 -9.95 15.25 -1.60
N PRO A 91 -10.03 13.92 -1.39
CA PRO A 91 -10.25 13.33 -0.06
C PRO A 91 -9.02 13.38 0.87
N ILE A 92 -7.83 13.71 0.37
CA ILE A 92 -6.58 13.65 1.14
C ILE A 92 -6.62 14.50 2.42
N PRO A 93 -7.08 15.77 2.43
CA PRO A 93 -7.13 16.57 3.65
C PRO A 93 -7.93 15.91 4.76
N GLU A 94 -9.10 15.38 4.42
CA GLU A 94 -10.01 14.70 5.35
C GLU A 94 -9.37 13.45 5.95
N ILE A 95 -8.67 12.66 5.13
CA ILE A 95 -7.95 11.46 5.58
C ILE A 95 -6.81 11.82 6.53
N ILE A 96 -6.02 12.85 6.20
CA ILE A 96 -4.92 13.33 7.03
C ILE A 96 -5.45 13.84 8.39
N GLU A 97 -6.50 14.63 8.37
CA GLU A 97 -7.11 15.17 9.59
C GLU A 97 -7.67 14.05 10.48
N TYR A 98 -8.36 13.08 9.88
CA TYR A 98 -8.88 11.92 10.59
C TYR A 98 -7.75 11.11 11.25
N ALA A 99 -6.69 10.81 10.52
CA ALA A 99 -5.55 10.08 11.05
C ALA A 99 -4.86 10.85 12.18
N LYS A 100 -4.66 12.18 12.04
CA LYS A 100 -4.08 13.02 13.09
C LYS A 100 -4.92 13.04 14.36
N LYS A 101 -6.26 13.09 14.26
CA LYS A 101 -7.16 12.99 15.42
C LYS A 101 -6.99 11.68 16.19
N LEU A 102 -6.58 10.61 15.52
CA LEU A 102 -6.29 9.30 16.12
C LEU A 102 -4.83 9.15 16.59
N GLY A 103 -4.03 10.22 16.55
CA GLY A 103 -2.66 10.23 17.04
C GLY A 103 -1.58 9.82 16.03
N TYR A 104 -1.91 9.67 14.75
CA TYR A 104 -0.91 9.36 13.72
C TYR A 104 0.01 10.55 13.48
N GLN A 105 1.32 10.31 13.57
CA GLN A 105 2.37 11.30 13.28
C GLN A 105 2.90 11.16 11.84
N HIS A 106 2.78 9.97 11.26
CA HIS A 106 3.35 9.60 9.98
C HIS A 106 2.26 9.36 8.93
N VAL A 107 1.84 10.44 8.26
CA VAL A 107 0.89 10.40 7.14
C VAL A 107 1.51 11.12 5.96
N TYR A 108 1.80 10.38 4.92
CA TYR A 108 2.54 10.88 3.74
C TYR A 108 1.69 10.78 2.48
N VAL A 109 1.82 11.77 1.60
CA VAL A 109 1.27 11.73 0.24
C VAL A 109 2.44 11.58 -0.72
N VAL A 110 2.57 10.40 -1.33
CA VAL A 110 3.77 10.02 -2.08
C VAL A 110 3.52 9.90 -3.59
N PRO A 111 4.51 10.22 -4.42
CA PRO A 111 4.43 10.03 -5.87
C PRO A 111 4.57 8.57 -6.32
N GLY A 112 5.11 7.70 -5.47
CA GLY A 112 5.32 6.28 -5.78
C GLY A 112 6.11 5.55 -4.71
N GLY A 113 6.31 4.24 -4.91
CA GLY A 113 6.88 3.32 -3.93
C GLY A 113 8.33 3.63 -3.53
N SER A 114 9.16 4.16 -4.43
CA SER A 114 10.56 4.51 -4.11
C SER A 114 10.67 5.48 -2.93
N MET A 115 9.75 6.44 -2.84
CA MET A 115 9.69 7.39 -1.73
C MET A 115 9.26 6.71 -0.42
N VAL A 116 8.35 5.75 -0.48
CA VAL A 116 7.94 4.94 0.68
C VAL A 116 9.15 4.26 1.30
N TYR A 117 9.97 3.58 0.49
CA TYR A 117 11.16 2.88 0.98
C TYR A 117 12.20 3.82 1.60
N ARG A 118 12.40 5.00 1.00
CA ARG A 118 13.31 6.00 1.57
C ARG A 118 12.81 6.47 2.94
N ILE A 119 11.54 6.86 3.05
CA ILE A 119 10.93 7.31 4.31
C ILE A 119 11.06 6.23 5.39
N LEU A 120 10.78 4.96 5.07
CA LEU A 120 10.88 3.86 6.03
C LEU A 120 12.34 3.58 6.45
N LYS A 121 13.30 3.74 5.54
CA LYS A 121 14.73 3.60 5.83
C LYS A 121 15.23 4.67 6.82
N GLU A 122 14.74 5.89 6.68
CA GLU A 122 15.08 7.03 7.54
C GLU A 122 14.36 6.98 8.89
N ASN A 123 13.17 6.38 8.95
CA ASN A 123 12.32 6.31 10.15
C ASN A 123 12.23 4.87 10.70
N LYS A 124 13.32 4.36 11.23
CA LYS A 124 13.45 2.95 11.71
C LYS A 124 12.49 2.55 12.83
N HIS A 125 11.86 3.53 13.50
CA HIS A 125 10.85 3.28 14.52
C HIS A 125 9.49 2.90 13.93
N ILE A 126 9.23 3.18 12.65
CA ILE A 126 8.03 2.72 11.94
C ILE A 126 8.15 1.21 11.73
N LYS A 127 7.13 0.46 12.18
CA LYS A 127 7.07 -1.01 12.09
C LYS A 127 5.88 -1.50 11.29
N ALA A 128 4.87 -0.65 11.11
CA ALA A 128 3.66 -1.00 10.39
C ALA A 128 3.28 0.09 9.39
N THR A 129 2.78 -0.33 8.24
CA THR A 129 2.40 0.56 7.14
C THR A 129 0.99 0.27 6.67
N LEU A 130 0.23 1.34 6.37
CA LEU A 130 -1.03 1.27 5.65
C LEU A 130 -0.85 1.96 4.30
N GLY A 131 -0.79 1.18 3.23
CA GLY A 131 -0.63 1.67 1.86
C GLY A 131 -1.96 1.78 1.12
N VAL A 132 -2.18 2.90 0.44
CA VAL A 132 -3.27 3.08 -0.51
C VAL A 132 -2.69 3.18 -1.90
N ALA A 133 -3.02 2.25 -2.81
CA ALA A 133 -2.47 2.26 -4.17
C ALA A 133 -3.30 1.39 -5.14
N CYS A 134 -2.93 1.34 -6.41
CA CYS A 134 -3.45 0.36 -7.35
C CYS A 134 -2.89 -1.04 -7.03
N LEU A 135 -3.54 -2.09 -7.54
CA LEU A 135 -3.20 -3.47 -7.22
C LEU A 135 -1.73 -3.81 -7.49
N SER A 136 -1.19 -3.37 -8.64
CA SER A 136 0.21 -3.63 -9.00
C SER A 136 1.22 -3.01 -8.02
N GLU A 137 0.99 -1.75 -7.60
CA GLU A 137 1.84 -1.09 -6.61
C GLU A 137 1.70 -1.72 -5.21
N LEU A 138 0.49 -2.17 -4.85
CA LEU A 138 0.26 -2.90 -3.59
C LEU A 138 1.01 -4.23 -3.57
N CYS A 139 1.00 -4.99 -4.68
CA CYS A 139 1.78 -6.21 -4.80
C CYS A 139 3.26 -5.95 -4.62
N GLU A 140 3.81 -4.95 -5.32
CA GLU A 140 5.21 -4.59 -5.22
C GLU A 140 5.58 -4.16 -3.79
N ALA A 141 4.73 -3.38 -3.13
CA ALA A 141 4.94 -2.95 -1.75
C ALA A 141 4.93 -4.14 -0.78
N VAL A 142 3.97 -5.05 -0.90
CA VAL A 142 3.89 -6.26 -0.08
C VAL A 142 5.12 -7.16 -0.29
N GLU A 143 5.53 -7.41 -1.55
CA GLU A 143 6.71 -8.21 -1.88
C GLU A 143 8.01 -7.67 -1.24
N LYS A 144 8.13 -6.36 -1.16
CA LYS A 144 9.34 -5.72 -0.62
C LYS A 144 9.31 -5.53 0.89
N LEU A 145 8.14 -5.17 1.46
CA LEU A 145 8.06 -4.78 2.86
C LEU A 145 7.80 -5.97 3.80
N TYR A 146 6.95 -6.90 3.39
CA TYR A 146 6.59 -8.03 4.23
C TYR A 146 7.79 -8.92 4.59
N PRO A 147 8.69 -9.30 3.65
CA PRO A 147 9.89 -10.07 3.98
C PRO A 147 10.90 -9.31 4.86
N LEU A 148 10.84 -7.97 4.86
CA LEU A 148 11.66 -7.13 5.74
C LEU A 148 11.10 -7.01 7.17
N GLY A 149 10.00 -7.72 7.47
CA GLY A 149 9.38 -7.75 8.79
C GLY A 149 8.44 -6.57 9.09
N PHE A 150 8.03 -5.81 8.07
CA PHE A 150 7.00 -4.81 8.26
C PHE A 150 5.61 -5.46 8.35
N THR A 151 4.79 -4.97 9.27
CA THR A 151 3.35 -5.23 9.26
C THR A 151 2.71 -4.39 8.15
N VAL A 152 2.10 -5.03 7.16
CA VAL A 152 1.56 -4.36 5.98
C VAL A 152 0.04 -4.47 5.95
N GLN A 153 -0.65 -3.33 5.93
CA GLN A 153 -2.07 -3.20 5.64
C GLN A 153 -2.25 -2.44 4.34
N VAL A 154 -3.30 -2.75 3.61
CA VAL A 154 -3.53 -2.16 2.29
C VAL A 154 -4.98 -1.75 2.08
N VAL A 155 -5.19 -0.70 1.27
CA VAL A 155 -6.48 -0.35 0.68
C VAL A 155 -6.28 -0.11 -0.81
N GLN A 156 -6.91 -0.94 -1.63
CA GLN A 156 -6.84 -0.81 -3.08
C GLN A 156 -7.70 0.36 -3.55
N LEU A 157 -7.18 1.11 -4.53
CA LEU A 157 -7.94 2.14 -5.23
C LEU A 157 -9.11 1.54 -6.01
N LEU A 158 -10.24 2.23 -6.02
CA LEU A 158 -11.47 1.79 -6.70
C LEU A 158 -11.41 1.97 -8.22
N LYS A 159 -10.54 2.88 -8.70
CA LYS A 159 -10.38 3.19 -10.11
C LYS A 159 -8.91 3.02 -10.51
N ALA A 160 -8.67 2.28 -11.58
CA ALA A 160 -7.37 2.22 -12.22
C ALA A 160 -7.05 3.55 -12.89
N GLY A 161 -5.80 4.00 -12.80
CA GLY A 161 -5.32 5.23 -13.40
C GLY A 161 -4.35 6.00 -12.49
N CYS A 162 -3.64 6.98 -13.09
CA CYS A 162 -2.62 7.76 -12.39
C CYS A 162 -3.12 9.16 -11.98
N LEU A 163 -4.38 9.51 -12.27
CA LEU A 163 -4.96 10.83 -12.00
C LEU A 163 -6.41 10.69 -11.51
N ASP A 164 -6.79 11.55 -10.55
CA ASP A 164 -8.16 11.70 -10.03
C ASP A 164 -8.80 10.33 -9.68
N THR A 165 -8.05 9.47 -9.00
CA THR A 165 -8.51 8.15 -8.58
C THR A 165 -9.39 8.24 -7.34
N LEU A 166 -10.04 7.12 -7.01
CA LEU A 166 -10.96 7.02 -5.89
C LEU A 166 -10.51 5.92 -4.93
N VAL A 167 -10.80 6.12 -3.65
CA VAL A 167 -10.60 5.13 -2.59
C VAL A 167 -11.88 4.98 -1.78
N ASP A 168 -12.13 3.78 -1.27
CA ASP A 168 -13.18 3.55 -0.29
C ASP A 168 -12.78 4.18 1.05
N ILE A 169 -13.34 5.35 1.33
CA ILE A 169 -13.07 6.13 2.53
C ILE A 169 -13.49 5.38 3.80
N ASN A 170 -14.59 4.62 3.77
CA ASN A 170 -15.06 3.88 4.94
C ASN A 170 -14.10 2.75 5.29
N LYS A 171 -13.69 1.96 4.30
CA LYS A 171 -12.69 0.90 4.47
C LYS A 171 -11.34 1.46 4.94
N LEU A 172 -10.92 2.60 4.41
CA LEU A 172 -9.69 3.26 4.82
C LEU A 172 -9.77 3.75 6.28
N ARG A 173 -10.86 4.40 6.67
CA ARG A 173 -11.09 4.85 8.04
C ARG A 173 -11.16 3.68 9.03
N GLU A 174 -11.81 2.58 8.67
CA GLU A 174 -11.85 1.36 9.48
C GLU A 174 -10.43 0.88 9.81
N LYS A 175 -9.56 0.77 8.79
CA LYS A 175 -8.16 0.35 8.99
C LYS A 175 -7.34 1.35 9.80
N ILE A 176 -7.51 2.65 9.55
CA ILE A 176 -6.83 3.69 10.33
C ILE A 176 -7.23 3.61 11.81
N ARG A 177 -8.52 3.39 12.11
CA ARG A 177 -9.05 3.31 13.47
C ARG A 177 -8.66 2.01 14.20
N ALA A 178 -8.42 0.92 13.47
CA ALA A 178 -8.16 -0.39 14.06
C ALA A 178 -7.00 -0.37 15.07
N GLY A 179 -7.26 -0.82 16.30
CA GLY A 179 -6.28 -0.87 17.39
C GLY A 179 -5.85 0.50 17.96
N THR A 180 -6.58 1.60 17.68
CA THR A 180 -6.27 2.92 18.26
C THR A 180 -6.91 3.15 19.63
N GLY A 181 -7.82 2.29 20.07
CA GLY A 181 -8.58 2.47 21.32
C GLY A 181 -9.71 3.50 21.24
N PHE A 182 -9.93 4.12 20.08
CA PHE A 182 -11.09 4.99 19.84
C PHE A 182 -12.24 4.15 19.28
N SER A 183 -13.38 4.16 20.00
CA SER A 183 -14.64 3.52 19.60
C SER A 183 -15.45 4.38 18.62
#